data_2f5eadf85a23371c713aae7e392d3477
#
_entry.id   2f5eadf85a23371c713aae7e392d3477
#
_cell.length_a   1.000
_cell.length_b   1.000
_cell.length_c   1.000
_cell.angle_alpha   90.00
_cell.angle_beta   90.00
_cell.angle_gamma   90.00
#
_symmetry.space_group_name_H-M   'P 1'
#
loop_
_entity.id
_entity.type
_entity.pdbx_description
1 polymer ?
#
loop_
_entity_poly.entity_id
_entity_poly.type
_entity_poly.pdbx_seq_one_letter_code
_entity_poly.pdbx_strand_id
1 'polypeptide(L)'
;MSRHTFYSLTVTFTILSILGQLSTSIYSPFFFDLAAIYDSYVGIIEKSVAVFLIAFSFSQLVSGVACDYLNKQKFLLYGVLVFIAGTLMVALATEESTFLVGRVIQGLGGGVGVSVSRGLSRQIFSEKQLNVSLSFINIAFAIAPAIAPLVGTLIGESFGVSSIFYFVLVMGVFALLLLLSVSTTLKQYMPTTSENVFSDTLALIKSTMMKIVSVGMASGLLYGIVFSFITISSSMIMQQFGLTKTVFSIYSLLATLFFVMGSIINIRLASVSPLFKFKCSSLFIAVLSVLFWLLISPFAIKGLMGILTYCYITFFFIGIAMPCSVTIMLGYSDKSAGFLAALTGFFHLTGAAIGAYAVTLITLEPIISFCLSSCGLSVASILICTTLKRN
;
A
#
# COMPACT_ATOMS: atom_id res chain seq x y z
N MET A 1 10.94 -19.39 -22.79
CA MET A 1 9.51 -19.00 -22.80
C MET A 1 9.25 -18.08 -23.99
N SER A 2 8.10 -18.23 -24.67
CA SER A 2 7.75 -17.34 -25.78
C SER A 2 7.47 -15.91 -25.29
N ARG A 3 7.64 -14.91 -26.17
CA ARG A 3 7.38 -13.50 -25.83
C ARG A 3 5.91 -13.27 -25.44
N HIS A 4 5.00 -13.92 -26.13
CA HIS A 4 3.56 -13.85 -25.84
C HIS A 4 3.22 -14.40 -24.45
N THR A 5 3.73 -15.58 -24.11
CA THR A 5 3.56 -16.21 -22.79
C THR A 5 4.09 -15.33 -21.66
N PHE A 6 5.28 -14.74 -21.86
CA PHE A 6 5.88 -13.83 -20.88
C PHE A 6 4.97 -12.62 -20.57
N TYR A 7 4.49 -11.93 -21.61
CA TYR A 7 3.62 -10.76 -21.38
C TYR A 7 2.27 -11.16 -20.81
N SER A 8 1.67 -12.27 -21.21
CA SER A 8 0.40 -12.75 -20.66
C SER A 8 0.50 -13.01 -19.15
N LEU A 9 1.56 -13.72 -18.72
CA LEU A 9 1.82 -13.95 -17.30
C LEU A 9 2.11 -12.64 -16.54
N THR A 10 2.91 -11.76 -17.10
CA THR A 10 3.26 -10.47 -16.49
C THR A 10 2.02 -9.60 -16.28
N VAL A 11 1.16 -9.49 -17.29
CA VAL A 11 -0.11 -8.73 -17.19
C VAL A 11 -1.02 -9.36 -16.11
N THR A 12 -1.17 -10.68 -16.10
CA THR A 12 -1.97 -11.37 -15.08
C THR A 12 -1.46 -11.08 -13.68
N PHE A 13 -0.15 -11.23 -13.44
CA PHE A 13 0.45 -10.96 -12.12
C PHE A 13 0.36 -9.49 -11.72
N THR A 14 0.46 -8.58 -12.68
CA THR A 14 0.28 -7.14 -12.44
C THR A 14 -1.14 -6.84 -12.01
N ILE A 15 -2.15 -7.32 -12.72
CA ILE A 15 -3.57 -7.11 -12.38
C ILE A 15 -3.90 -7.71 -11.01
N LEU A 16 -3.45 -8.93 -10.72
CA LEU A 16 -3.63 -9.56 -9.41
C LEU A 16 -3.00 -8.75 -8.27
N SER A 17 -1.86 -8.11 -8.53
CA SER A 17 -1.15 -7.32 -7.53
C SER A 17 -1.80 -5.97 -7.25
N ILE A 18 -2.48 -5.36 -8.22
CA ILE A 18 -3.09 -4.03 -8.02
C ILE A 18 -4.48 -4.07 -7.40
N LEU A 19 -5.19 -5.21 -7.44
CA LEU A 19 -6.57 -5.32 -6.92
C LEU A 19 -6.70 -4.80 -5.48
N GLY A 20 -5.80 -5.25 -4.60
CA GLY A 20 -5.78 -4.82 -3.21
C GLY A 20 -5.53 -3.32 -3.08
N GLN A 21 -4.54 -2.78 -3.80
CA GLN A 21 -4.19 -1.36 -3.70
C GLN A 21 -5.29 -0.44 -4.27
N LEU A 22 -5.89 -0.82 -5.38
CA LEU A 22 -7.04 -0.10 -5.94
C LEU A 22 -8.17 -0.02 -4.92
N SER A 23 -8.45 -1.12 -4.23
CA SER A 23 -9.53 -1.23 -3.25
C SER A 23 -9.30 -0.40 -1.99
N THR A 24 -8.07 0.06 -1.69
CA THR A 24 -7.79 0.84 -0.48
C THR A 24 -8.40 2.23 -0.52
N SER A 25 -8.39 2.88 -1.67
CA SER A 25 -8.69 4.32 -1.78
C SER A 25 -9.77 4.67 -2.82
N ILE A 26 -10.27 3.71 -3.61
CA ILE A 26 -11.24 3.98 -4.68
C ILE A 26 -12.55 4.61 -4.17
N TYR A 27 -12.97 4.29 -2.97
CA TYR A 27 -14.22 4.76 -2.36
C TYR A 27 -14.01 5.96 -1.41
N SER A 28 -12.76 6.43 -1.24
CA SER A 28 -12.47 7.53 -0.30
C SER A 28 -13.21 8.84 -0.59
N PRO A 29 -13.56 9.21 -1.84
CA PRO A 29 -14.39 10.37 -2.11
C PRO A 29 -15.84 10.25 -1.61
N PHE A 30 -16.26 9.04 -1.23
CA PHE A 30 -17.64 8.71 -0.86
C PHE A 30 -17.78 8.26 0.60
N PHE A 31 -16.82 8.60 1.47
CA PHE A 31 -16.91 8.23 2.89
C PHE A 31 -18.17 8.80 3.58
N PHE A 32 -18.53 10.03 3.26
CA PHE A 32 -19.76 10.66 3.80
C PHE A 32 -21.03 10.02 3.24
N ASP A 33 -21.04 9.70 1.94
CA ASP A 33 -22.19 9.03 1.32
C ASP A 33 -22.39 7.64 1.92
N LEU A 34 -21.31 6.88 2.15
CA LEU A 34 -21.37 5.56 2.79
C LEU A 34 -21.81 5.66 4.25
N ALA A 35 -21.32 6.65 4.99
CA ALA A 35 -21.76 6.90 6.35
C ALA A 35 -23.27 7.19 6.42
N ALA A 36 -23.78 7.97 5.50
CA ALA A 36 -25.23 8.24 5.38
C ALA A 36 -26.03 6.99 4.97
N ILE A 37 -25.51 6.15 4.05
CA ILE A 37 -26.18 4.90 3.62
C ILE A 37 -26.31 3.91 4.78
N TYR A 38 -25.28 3.82 5.65
CA TYR A 38 -25.27 2.85 6.76
C TYR A 38 -25.75 3.46 8.10
N ASP A 39 -26.29 4.68 8.08
CA ASP A 39 -26.65 5.42 9.29
C ASP A 39 -25.54 5.39 10.36
N SER A 40 -24.31 5.65 9.90
CA SER A 40 -23.09 5.48 10.67
C SER A 40 -22.28 6.77 10.75
N TYR A 41 -21.37 6.83 11.71
CA TYR A 41 -20.40 7.92 11.82
C TYR A 41 -19.29 7.78 10.79
N VAL A 42 -18.94 8.87 10.07
CA VAL A 42 -17.93 8.86 9.01
C VAL A 42 -16.58 8.30 9.45
N GLY A 43 -16.17 8.54 10.69
CA GLY A 43 -14.94 7.99 11.25
C GLY A 43 -14.90 6.45 11.31
N ILE A 44 -16.05 5.77 11.31
CA ILE A 44 -16.09 4.30 11.21
C ILE A 44 -15.82 3.86 9.78
N ILE A 45 -16.36 4.59 8.81
CA ILE A 45 -16.05 4.31 7.40
C ILE A 45 -14.57 4.59 7.09
N GLU A 46 -14.00 5.66 7.65
CA GLU A 46 -12.58 5.95 7.57
C GLU A 46 -11.71 4.83 8.17
N LYS A 47 -12.11 4.25 9.32
CA LYS A 47 -11.42 3.09 9.94
C LYS A 47 -11.42 1.85 9.05
N SER A 48 -12.34 1.72 8.10
CA SER A 48 -12.39 0.59 7.17
C SER A 48 -11.11 0.47 6.32
N VAL A 49 -10.41 1.59 6.08
CA VAL A 49 -9.09 1.61 5.41
C VAL A 49 -8.06 0.88 6.27
N ALA A 50 -7.99 1.21 7.56
CA ALA A 50 -7.06 0.56 8.49
C ALA A 50 -7.35 -0.94 8.65
N VAL A 51 -8.62 -1.29 8.80
CA VAL A 51 -9.09 -2.69 8.93
C VAL A 51 -8.68 -3.52 7.71
N PHE A 52 -8.91 -2.99 6.51
CA PHE A 52 -8.46 -3.62 5.27
C PHE A 52 -6.94 -3.78 5.22
N LEU A 53 -6.18 -2.73 5.55
CA LEU A 53 -4.72 -2.74 5.51
C LEU A 53 -4.10 -3.72 6.50
N ILE A 54 -4.66 -3.87 7.70
CA ILE A 54 -4.23 -4.89 8.68
C ILE A 54 -4.40 -6.28 8.08
N ALA A 55 -5.59 -6.59 7.55
CA ALA A 55 -5.87 -7.88 6.94
C ALA A 55 -4.97 -8.14 5.72
N PHE A 56 -4.76 -7.11 4.90
CA PHE A 56 -3.91 -7.17 3.72
C PHE A 56 -2.43 -7.40 4.07
N SER A 57 -1.89 -6.68 5.08
CA SER A 57 -0.51 -6.85 5.53
C SER A 57 -0.27 -8.23 6.12
N PHE A 58 -1.18 -8.70 6.98
CA PHE A 58 -1.12 -10.03 7.57
C PHE A 58 -1.15 -11.13 6.49
N SER A 59 -2.08 -11.01 5.54
CA SER A 59 -2.17 -11.93 4.41
C SER A 59 -0.91 -11.95 3.57
N GLN A 60 -0.27 -10.79 3.33
CA GLN A 60 0.99 -10.70 2.60
C GLN A 60 2.11 -11.47 3.30
N LEU A 61 2.22 -11.33 4.62
CA LEU A 61 3.24 -12.02 5.41
C LEU A 61 3.01 -13.54 5.40
N VAL A 62 1.79 -13.98 5.70
CA VAL A 62 1.42 -15.40 5.71
C VAL A 62 1.62 -16.02 4.33
N SER A 63 1.20 -15.33 3.28
CA SER A 63 1.34 -15.79 1.89
C SER A 63 2.80 -15.91 1.45
N GLY A 64 3.66 -15.00 1.90
CA GLY A 64 5.09 -15.03 1.62
C GLY A 64 5.75 -16.30 2.16
N VAL A 65 5.34 -16.75 3.35
CA VAL A 65 5.84 -17.99 3.98
C VAL A 65 5.12 -19.22 3.41
N ALA A 66 3.78 -19.18 3.31
CA ALA A 66 2.97 -20.31 2.87
C ALA A 66 3.25 -20.73 1.42
N CYS A 67 3.69 -19.79 0.58
CA CYS A 67 4.05 -20.07 -0.80
C CYS A 67 5.16 -21.10 -0.98
N ASP A 68 6.02 -21.29 0.02
CA ASP A 68 7.13 -22.26 -0.05
C ASP A 68 6.65 -23.68 0.22
N TYR A 69 5.50 -23.85 0.90
CA TYR A 69 4.93 -25.14 1.30
C TYR A 69 3.70 -25.55 0.51
N LEU A 70 2.98 -24.60 -0.07
CA LEU A 70 1.72 -24.83 -0.75
C LEU A 70 1.87 -24.78 -2.27
N ASN A 71 0.92 -25.41 -2.97
CA ASN A 71 0.80 -25.21 -4.41
C ASN A 71 0.41 -23.75 -4.70
N LYS A 72 1.40 -22.96 -5.14
CA LYS A 72 1.28 -21.51 -5.36
C LYS A 72 0.12 -21.14 -6.27
N GLN A 73 -0.13 -21.94 -7.30
CA GLN A 73 -1.22 -21.67 -8.25
C GLN A 73 -2.59 -21.84 -7.57
N LYS A 74 -2.79 -22.93 -6.82
CA LYS A 74 -4.05 -23.16 -6.08
C LYS A 74 -4.22 -22.09 -4.99
N PHE A 75 -3.14 -21.75 -4.29
CA PHE A 75 -3.16 -20.75 -3.24
C PHE A 75 -3.53 -19.36 -3.80
N LEU A 76 -2.97 -18.99 -4.95
CA LEU A 76 -3.33 -17.76 -5.65
C LEU A 76 -4.80 -17.76 -6.09
N LEU A 77 -5.30 -18.88 -6.61
CA LEU A 77 -6.71 -19.05 -6.98
C LEU A 77 -7.64 -18.82 -5.78
N TYR A 78 -7.34 -19.46 -4.63
CA TYR A 78 -8.12 -19.25 -3.41
C TYR A 78 -8.04 -17.81 -2.92
N GLY A 79 -6.89 -17.17 -2.99
CA GLY A 79 -6.74 -15.74 -2.64
C GLY A 79 -7.64 -14.83 -3.48
N VAL A 80 -7.72 -15.06 -4.79
CA VAL A 80 -8.60 -14.30 -5.68
C VAL A 80 -10.07 -14.56 -5.38
N LEU A 81 -10.45 -15.81 -5.10
CA LEU A 81 -11.82 -16.15 -4.71
C LEU A 81 -12.22 -15.49 -3.37
N VAL A 82 -11.32 -15.47 -2.39
CA VAL A 82 -11.52 -14.77 -1.12
C VAL A 82 -11.68 -13.26 -1.35
N PHE A 83 -10.85 -12.67 -2.21
CA PHE A 83 -10.98 -11.26 -2.58
C PHE A 83 -12.34 -10.94 -3.22
N ILE A 84 -12.79 -11.78 -4.16
CA ILE A 84 -14.10 -11.65 -4.81
C ILE A 84 -15.24 -11.77 -3.80
N ALA A 85 -15.18 -12.78 -2.91
CA ALA A 85 -16.18 -12.97 -1.85
C ALA A 85 -16.27 -11.76 -0.91
N GLY A 86 -15.12 -11.25 -0.43
CA GLY A 86 -15.08 -10.05 0.38
C GLY A 86 -15.59 -8.81 -0.37
N THR A 87 -15.25 -8.66 -1.65
CA THR A 87 -15.74 -7.56 -2.47
C THR A 87 -17.25 -7.62 -2.70
N LEU A 88 -17.79 -8.82 -2.93
CA LEU A 88 -19.24 -9.05 -3.05
C LEU A 88 -19.95 -8.69 -1.74
N MET A 89 -19.39 -9.09 -0.60
CA MET A 89 -19.92 -8.77 0.71
C MET A 89 -19.95 -7.25 0.95
N VAL A 90 -18.89 -6.52 0.56
CA VAL A 90 -18.83 -5.06 0.60
C VAL A 90 -19.88 -4.44 -0.31
N ALA A 91 -20.03 -4.94 -1.55
CA ALA A 91 -20.97 -4.41 -2.53
C ALA A 91 -22.45 -4.60 -2.13
N LEU A 92 -22.75 -5.64 -1.37
CA LEU A 92 -24.10 -5.98 -0.89
C LEU A 92 -24.35 -5.55 0.56
N ALA A 93 -23.40 -4.89 1.20
CA ALA A 93 -23.52 -4.46 2.58
C ALA A 93 -24.66 -3.42 2.75
N THR A 94 -25.53 -3.66 3.73
CA THR A 94 -26.60 -2.75 4.16
C THR A 94 -26.30 -2.13 5.53
N GLU A 95 -25.29 -2.66 6.23
CA GLU A 95 -24.88 -2.26 7.56
C GLU A 95 -23.36 -2.07 7.60
N GLU A 96 -22.86 -1.18 8.47
CA GLU A 96 -21.43 -0.92 8.63
C GLU A 96 -20.65 -2.17 9.05
N SER A 97 -21.22 -3.02 9.91
CA SER A 97 -20.60 -4.26 10.38
C SER A 97 -20.30 -5.22 9.23
N THR A 98 -21.28 -5.43 8.36
CA THR A 98 -21.14 -6.25 7.15
C THR A 98 -20.10 -5.64 6.19
N PHE A 99 -20.10 -4.33 6.04
CA PHE A 99 -19.11 -3.61 5.24
C PHE A 99 -17.70 -3.84 5.80
N LEU A 100 -17.48 -3.65 7.10
CA LEU A 100 -16.17 -3.81 7.75
C LEU A 100 -15.67 -5.26 7.66
N VAL A 101 -16.52 -6.26 7.91
CA VAL A 101 -16.16 -7.68 7.75
C VAL A 101 -15.80 -8.00 6.30
N GLY A 102 -16.57 -7.48 5.35
CA GLY A 102 -16.25 -7.61 3.93
C GLY A 102 -14.87 -7.01 3.59
N ARG A 103 -14.51 -5.88 4.21
CA ARG A 103 -13.19 -5.25 4.05
C ARG A 103 -12.04 -6.10 4.60
N VAL A 104 -12.25 -6.81 5.73
CA VAL A 104 -11.27 -7.78 6.25
C VAL A 104 -11.06 -8.91 5.25
N ILE A 105 -12.15 -9.55 4.79
CA ILE A 105 -12.09 -10.68 3.85
C ILE A 105 -11.44 -10.25 2.53
N GLN A 106 -11.81 -9.08 2.00
CA GLN A 106 -11.23 -8.49 0.80
C GLN A 106 -9.72 -8.25 0.95
N GLY A 107 -9.28 -7.72 2.12
CA GLY A 107 -7.87 -7.50 2.43
C GLY A 107 -7.08 -8.81 2.48
N LEU A 108 -7.61 -9.85 3.12
CA LEU A 108 -7.00 -11.18 3.16
C LEU A 108 -6.77 -11.74 1.74
N GLY A 109 -7.75 -11.63 0.88
CA GLY A 109 -7.62 -12.08 -0.52
C GLY A 109 -6.61 -11.27 -1.32
N GLY A 110 -6.62 -9.94 -1.18
CA GLY A 110 -5.74 -9.02 -1.89
C GLY A 110 -4.25 -9.24 -1.59
N GLY A 111 -3.91 -9.54 -0.33
CA GLY A 111 -2.53 -9.81 0.09
C GLY A 111 -1.91 -11.04 -0.56
N VAL A 112 -2.70 -12.10 -0.77
CA VAL A 112 -2.28 -13.28 -1.52
C VAL A 112 -1.88 -12.91 -2.94
N GLY A 113 -2.71 -12.10 -3.62
CA GLY A 113 -2.45 -11.67 -5.00
C GLY A 113 -1.07 -11.06 -5.20
N VAL A 114 -0.66 -10.15 -4.31
CA VAL A 114 0.64 -9.47 -4.39
C VAL A 114 1.81 -10.41 -4.12
N SER A 115 1.77 -11.13 -2.99
CA SER A 115 2.90 -11.96 -2.55
C SER A 115 3.14 -13.12 -3.49
N VAL A 116 2.08 -13.83 -3.88
CA VAL A 116 2.20 -15.02 -4.72
C VAL A 116 2.60 -14.66 -6.15
N SER A 117 2.06 -13.57 -6.71
CA SER A 117 2.45 -13.10 -8.05
C SER A 117 3.94 -12.77 -8.14
N ARG A 118 4.49 -12.09 -7.12
CA ARG A 118 5.94 -11.81 -7.05
C ARG A 118 6.75 -13.09 -6.87
N GLY A 119 6.29 -14.03 -6.03
CA GLY A 119 6.94 -15.32 -5.80
C GLY A 119 6.96 -16.18 -7.05
N LEU A 120 5.85 -16.28 -7.80
CA LEU A 120 5.76 -16.98 -9.08
C LEU A 120 6.65 -16.33 -10.14
N SER A 121 6.66 -15.02 -10.24
CA SER A 121 7.55 -14.30 -11.17
C SER A 121 9.02 -14.69 -10.98
N ARG A 122 9.48 -14.81 -9.73
CA ARG A 122 10.87 -15.23 -9.42
C ARG A 122 11.19 -16.65 -9.82
N GLN A 123 10.22 -17.55 -9.76
CA GLN A 123 10.42 -18.97 -10.08
C GLN A 123 10.37 -19.27 -11.58
N ILE A 124 9.59 -18.50 -12.33
CA ILE A 124 9.24 -18.81 -13.71
C ILE A 124 10.10 -18.03 -14.71
N PHE A 125 10.48 -16.80 -14.34
CA PHE A 125 11.14 -15.87 -15.26
C PHE A 125 12.66 -15.92 -15.14
N SER A 126 13.37 -15.80 -16.30
CA SER A 126 14.81 -15.52 -16.30
C SER A 126 15.10 -14.16 -15.67
N GLU A 127 16.31 -13.91 -15.21
CA GLU A 127 16.70 -12.68 -14.52
C GLU A 127 16.25 -11.40 -15.26
N LYS A 128 16.49 -11.33 -16.58
CA LYS A 128 16.06 -10.21 -17.40
C LYS A 128 14.54 -10.05 -17.45
N GLN A 129 13.82 -11.17 -17.61
CA GLN A 129 12.35 -11.17 -17.63
C GLN A 129 11.78 -10.83 -16.25
N LEU A 130 12.39 -11.31 -15.17
CA LEU A 130 12.01 -11.02 -13.80
C LEU A 130 12.07 -9.51 -13.50
N ASN A 131 13.19 -8.87 -13.86
CA ASN A 131 13.34 -7.42 -13.67
C ASN A 131 12.26 -6.64 -14.39
N VAL A 132 11.89 -7.02 -15.61
CA VAL A 132 10.81 -6.37 -16.36
C VAL A 132 9.45 -6.62 -15.69
N SER A 133 9.13 -7.86 -15.34
CA SER A 133 7.86 -8.21 -14.71
C SER A 133 7.67 -7.52 -13.36
N LEU A 134 8.68 -7.54 -12.49
CA LEU A 134 8.63 -6.85 -11.20
C LEU A 134 8.51 -5.33 -11.35
N SER A 135 9.12 -4.75 -12.39
CA SER A 135 8.96 -3.33 -12.70
C SER A 135 7.51 -2.98 -13.03
N PHE A 136 6.84 -3.77 -13.89
CA PHE A 136 5.40 -3.59 -14.19
C PHE A 136 4.55 -3.71 -12.92
N ILE A 137 4.75 -4.74 -12.10
CA ILE A 137 4.03 -4.94 -10.84
C ILE A 137 4.23 -3.76 -9.90
N ASN A 138 5.47 -3.29 -9.72
CA ASN A 138 5.78 -2.21 -8.77
C ASN A 138 5.24 -0.86 -9.24
N ILE A 139 5.34 -0.54 -10.52
CA ILE A 139 4.77 0.69 -11.10
C ILE A 139 3.25 0.70 -10.93
N ALA A 140 2.58 -0.39 -11.32
CA ALA A 140 1.13 -0.49 -11.22
C ALA A 140 0.66 -0.42 -9.74
N PHE A 141 1.38 -1.08 -8.83
CA PHE A 141 1.12 -1.05 -7.40
C PHE A 141 1.25 0.36 -6.80
N ALA A 142 2.23 1.16 -7.26
CA ALA A 142 2.43 2.53 -6.80
C ALA A 142 1.39 3.50 -7.38
N ILE A 143 0.97 3.29 -8.63
CA ILE A 143 0.02 4.18 -9.33
C ILE A 143 -1.43 3.89 -8.93
N ALA A 144 -1.77 2.65 -8.59
CA ALA A 144 -3.14 2.27 -8.29
C ALA A 144 -3.84 3.14 -7.22
N PRO A 145 -3.24 3.43 -6.05
CA PRO A 145 -3.87 4.28 -5.05
C PRO A 145 -4.05 5.74 -5.51
N ALA A 146 -3.22 6.19 -6.46
CA ALA A 146 -3.28 7.54 -7.01
C ALA A 146 -4.48 7.75 -7.90
N ILE A 147 -4.73 6.80 -8.79
CA ILE A 147 -5.80 6.86 -9.78
C ILE A 147 -7.13 6.43 -9.16
N ALA A 148 -7.10 5.59 -8.14
CA ALA A 148 -8.29 5.00 -7.54
C ALA A 148 -9.35 6.01 -7.11
N PRO A 149 -9.05 7.11 -6.37
CA PRO A 149 -10.09 8.09 -6.00
C PRO A 149 -10.73 8.75 -7.22
N LEU A 150 -9.96 9.03 -8.28
CA LEU A 150 -10.48 9.64 -9.50
C LEU A 150 -11.43 8.68 -10.25
N VAL A 151 -11.01 7.42 -10.41
CA VAL A 151 -11.86 6.37 -10.99
C VAL A 151 -13.12 6.16 -10.15
N GLY A 152 -12.97 6.13 -8.83
CA GLY A 152 -14.10 6.02 -7.89
C GLY A 152 -15.08 7.18 -8.03
N THR A 153 -14.58 8.42 -8.14
CA THR A 153 -15.43 9.60 -8.36
C THR A 153 -16.20 9.50 -9.66
N LEU A 154 -15.52 9.20 -10.77
CA LEU A 154 -16.19 9.09 -12.08
C LEU A 154 -17.30 8.02 -12.08
N ILE A 155 -17.03 6.87 -11.48
CA ILE A 155 -18.01 5.76 -11.41
C ILE A 155 -19.14 6.11 -10.44
N GLY A 156 -18.80 6.57 -9.24
CA GLY A 156 -19.76 6.80 -8.16
C GLY A 156 -20.70 7.99 -8.44
N GLU A 157 -20.22 9.06 -9.09
CA GLU A 157 -21.05 10.18 -9.51
C GLU A 157 -21.97 9.82 -10.68
N SER A 158 -21.52 8.91 -11.60
CA SER A 158 -22.32 8.52 -12.77
C SER A 158 -23.34 7.44 -12.47
N PHE A 159 -23.03 6.47 -11.60
CA PHE A 159 -23.82 5.24 -11.39
C PHE A 159 -24.19 4.97 -9.93
N GLY A 160 -23.85 5.89 -9.01
CA GLY A 160 -24.08 5.74 -7.57
C GLY A 160 -22.95 5.02 -6.84
N VAL A 161 -22.91 5.16 -5.50
CA VAL A 161 -21.78 4.72 -4.65
C VAL A 161 -21.53 3.22 -4.71
N SER A 162 -22.58 2.41 -4.73
CA SER A 162 -22.46 0.94 -4.79
C SER A 162 -21.77 0.44 -6.05
N SER A 163 -21.87 1.20 -7.17
CA SER A 163 -21.23 0.85 -8.43
C SER A 163 -19.71 0.80 -8.36
N ILE A 164 -19.09 1.52 -7.42
CA ILE A 164 -17.66 1.49 -7.16
C ILE A 164 -17.22 0.07 -6.75
N PHE A 165 -17.99 -0.55 -5.86
CA PHE A 165 -17.68 -1.90 -5.38
C PHE A 165 -18.02 -2.97 -6.43
N TYR A 166 -19.06 -2.77 -7.23
CA TYR A 166 -19.33 -3.62 -8.40
C TYR A 166 -18.22 -3.52 -9.45
N PHE A 167 -17.65 -2.35 -9.68
CA PHE A 167 -16.47 -2.20 -10.55
C PHE A 167 -15.27 -3.00 -10.02
N VAL A 168 -14.97 -2.94 -8.71
CA VAL A 168 -13.90 -3.73 -8.08
C VAL A 168 -14.20 -5.22 -8.20
N LEU A 169 -15.47 -5.63 -8.07
CA LEU A 169 -15.91 -7.02 -8.24
C LEU A 169 -15.66 -7.50 -9.67
N VAL A 170 -16.04 -6.70 -10.67
CA VAL A 170 -15.78 -7.01 -12.09
C VAL A 170 -14.28 -7.15 -12.36
N MET A 171 -13.45 -6.25 -11.80
CA MET A 171 -11.99 -6.34 -11.89
C MET A 171 -11.45 -7.62 -11.23
N GLY A 172 -12.01 -8.03 -10.08
CA GLY A 172 -11.67 -9.30 -9.42
C GLY A 172 -12.03 -10.52 -10.26
N VAL A 173 -13.23 -10.54 -10.85
CA VAL A 173 -13.66 -11.61 -11.76
C VAL A 173 -12.80 -11.64 -13.02
N PHE A 174 -12.47 -10.49 -13.59
CA PHE A 174 -11.56 -10.39 -14.74
C PHE A 174 -10.17 -10.96 -14.41
N ALA A 175 -9.63 -10.62 -13.24
CA ALA A 175 -8.35 -11.19 -12.77
C ALA A 175 -8.43 -12.71 -12.58
N LEU A 176 -9.56 -13.23 -12.09
CA LEU A 176 -9.80 -14.68 -12.01
C LEU A 176 -9.78 -15.32 -13.39
N LEU A 177 -10.49 -14.77 -14.36
CA LEU A 177 -10.52 -15.27 -15.73
C LEU A 177 -9.13 -15.28 -16.37
N LEU A 178 -8.35 -14.20 -16.17
CA LEU A 178 -6.96 -14.15 -16.61
C LEU A 178 -6.12 -15.25 -15.94
N LEU A 179 -6.24 -15.43 -14.63
CA LEU A 179 -5.51 -16.49 -13.91
C LEU A 179 -5.87 -17.88 -14.45
N LEU A 180 -7.13 -18.14 -14.71
CA LEU A 180 -7.60 -19.41 -15.28
C LEU A 180 -7.06 -19.62 -16.69
N SER A 181 -7.02 -18.59 -17.54
CA SER A 181 -6.50 -18.67 -18.91
C SER A 181 -5.02 -19.03 -18.98
N VAL A 182 -4.23 -18.59 -17.99
CA VAL A 182 -2.78 -18.89 -17.92
C VAL A 182 -2.47 -20.11 -17.05
N SER A 183 -3.47 -20.78 -16.47
CA SER A 183 -3.31 -21.83 -15.47
C SER A 183 -2.53 -23.05 -15.99
N THR A 184 -2.77 -23.48 -17.23
CA THR A 184 -2.06 -24.59 -17.88
C THR A 184 -0.59 -24.21 -18.16
N THR A 185 -0.38 -22.98 -18.60
CA THR A 185 0.97 -22.44 -18.85
C THR A 185 1.77 -22.35 -17.55
N LEU A 186 1.15 -21.89 -16.47
CA LEU A 186 1.79 -21.84 -15.15
C LEU A 186 2.30 -23.21 -14.71
N LYS A 187 1.50 -24.28 -14.88
CA LYS A 187 1.91 -25.66 -14.55
C LYS A 187 3.16 -26.14 -15.29
N GLN A 188 3.34 -25.72 -16.55
CA GLN A 188 4.50 -26.12 -17.37
C GLN A 188 5.81 -25.52 -16.88
N TYR A 189 5.77 -24.30 -16.32
CA TYR A 189 6.96 -23.55 -15.92
C TYR A 189 7.24 -23.60 -14.42
N MET A 190 6.37 -24.25 -13.63
CA MET A 190 6.63 -24.42 -12.19
C MET A 190 7.73 -25.45 -11.94
N PRO A 191 8.75 -25.14 -11.12
CA PRO A 191 9.76 -26.12 -10.76
C PRO A 191 9.13 -27.23 -9.89
N THR A 192 9.61 -28.45 -10.10
CA THR A 192 9.15 -29.67 -9.38
C THR A 192 9.70 -29.79 -7.97
N THR A 193 10.71 -29.00 -7.62
CA THR A 193 11.38 -29.00 -6.31
C THR A 193 11.48 -27.60 -5.76
N SER A 194 11.07 -27.41 -4.50
CA SER A 194 11.39 -26.20 -3.72
C SER A 194 12.72 -26.39 -3.01
N GLU A 195 13.69 -25.50 -3.23
CA GLU A 195 14.87 -25.43 -2.39
C GLU A 195 14.46 -25.06 -0.96
N ASN A 196 15.03 -25.74 0.03
CA ASN A 196 14.81 -25.45 1.44
C ASN A 196 15.51 -24.13 1.85
N VAL A 197 14.89 -23.00 1.50
CA VAL A 197 15.38 -21.65 1.88
C VAL A 197 15.11 -21.36 3.37
N PHE A 198 14.35 -22.22 4.06
CA PHE A 198 13.88 -21.96 5.42
C PHE A 198 15.00 -21.90 6.46
N SER A 199 15.99 -22.80 6.40
CA SER A 199 17.10 -22.82 7.36
C SER A 199 17.98 -21.55 7.26
N ASP A 200 18.26 -21.10 6.03
CA ASP A 200 19.06 -19.90 5.78
C ASP A 200 18.30 -18.64 6.22
N THR A 201 16.97 -18.62 6.00
CA THR A 201 16.09 -17.54 6.45
C THR A 201 16.02 -17.47 7.98
N LEU A 202 15.97 -18.62 8.69
CA LEU A 202 15.94 -18.65 10.14
C LEU A 202 17.25 -18.15 10.76
N ALA A 203 18.38 -18.53 10.17
CA ALA A 203 19.71 -18.05 10.58
C ALA A 203 19.85 -16.53 10.37
N LEU A 204 19.36 -16.01 9.23
CA LEU A 204 19.32 -14.58 8.94
C LEU A 204 18.47 -13.82 9.98
N ILE A 205 17.28 -14.33 10.31
CA ILE A 205 16.40 -13.73 11.30
C ILE A 205 17.12 -13.60 12.64
N LYS A 206 17.79 -14.66 13.11
CA LYS A 206 18.51 -14.63 14.39
C LYS A 206 19.63 -13.59 14.43
N SER A 207 20.37 -13.41 13.34
CA SER A 207 21.55 -12.53 13.30
C SER A 207 21.22 -11.05 13.02
N THR A 208 20.16 -10.77 12.26
CA THR A 208 19.85 -9.42 11.75
C THR A 208 18.46 -8.89 12.07
N MET A 209 17.67 -9.62 12.89
CA MET A 209 16.28 -9.29 13.21
C MET A 209 16.08 -7.83 13.64
N MET A 210 16.90 -7.34 14.55
CA MET A 210 16.80 -5.97 15.07
C MET A 210 16.93 -4.92 13.94
N LYS A 211 17.91 -5.11 13.03
CA LYS A 211 18.13 -4.20 11.90
C LYS A 211 16.96 -4.25 10.91
N ILE A 212 16.49 -5.46 10.60
CA ILE A 212 15.35 -5.70 9.72
C ILE A 212 14.08 -5.01 10.27
N VAL A 213 13.76 -5.25 11.54
CA VAL A 213 12.60 -4.65 12.20
C VAL A 213 12.75 -3.13 12.26
N SER A 214 13.93 -2.60 12.57
CA SER A 214 14.14 -1.14 12.64
C SER A 214 13.93 -0.47 11.28
N VAL A 215 14.52 -1.00 10.19
CA VAL A 215 14.30 -0.44 8.84
C VAL A 215 12.84 -0.58 8.42
N GLY A 216 12.26 -1.77 8.64
CA GLY A 216 10.87 -2.04 8.29
C GLY A 216 9.89 -1.13 9.02
N MET A 217 10.01 -1.02 10.35
CA MET A 217 9.15 -0.16 11.16
C MET A 217 9.33 1.32 10.81
N ALA A 218 10.57 1.81 10.69
CA ALA A 218 10.82 3.20 10.34
C ALA A 218 10.20 3.56 8.98
N SER A 219 10.38 2.72 7.96
CA SER A 219 9.79 2.94 6.63
C SER A 219 8.28 2.76 6.64
N GLY A 220 7.76 1.80 7.40
CA GLY A 220 6.34 1.59 7.58
C GLY A 220 5.64 2.81 8.19
N LEU A 221 6.22 3.42 9.22
CA LEU A 221 5.68 4.64 9.85
C LEU A 221 5.66 5.84 8.88
N LEU A 222 6.68 5.99 8.03
CA LEU A 222 6.66 7.01 6.97
C LEU A 222 5.53 6.73 5.95
N TYR A 223 5.33 5.47 5.59
CA TYR A 223 4.21 5.09 4.71
C TYR A 223 2.86 5.28 5.41
N GLY A 224 2.83 5.19 6.74
CA GLY A 224 1.68 5.52 7.57
C GLY A 224 1.20 6.96 7.40
N ILE A 225 2.09 7.93 7.16
CA ILE A 225 1.72 9.32 6.88
C ILE A 225 0.91 9.43 5.58
N VAL A 226 1.28 8.67 4.53
CA VAL A 226 0.53 8.62 3.27
C VAL A 226 -0.88 8.13 3.51
N PHE A 227 -1.04 7.07 4.32
CA PHE A 227 -2.36 6.50 4.60
C PHE A 227 -3.15 7.28 5.64
N SER A 228 -2.51 8.00 6.54
CA SER A 228 -3.19 9.03 7.36
C SER A 228 -3.84 10.08 6.47
N PHE A 229 -3.13 10.57 5.44
CA PHE A 229 -3.70 11.49 4.46
C PHE A 229 -4.86 10.85 3.69
N ILE A 230 -4.68 9.66 3.09
CA ILE A 230 -5.74 8.97 2.33
C ILE A 230 -7.01 8.80 3.18
N THR A 231 -6.86 8.49 4.47
CA THR A 231 -7.99 8.24 5.38
C THR A 231 -8.76 9.52 5.70
N ILE A 232 -8.07 10.61 6.07
CA ILE A 232 -8.73 11.82 6.58
C ILE A 232 -8.91 12.91 5.51
N SER A 233 -8.26 12.78 4.35
CA SER A 233 -8.25 13.83 3.33
C SER A 233 -9.63 14.15 2.76
N SER A 234 -10.55 13.18 2.73
CA SER A 234 -11.95 13.39 2.35
C SER A 234 -12.61 14.37 3.33
N SER A 235 -12.53 14.11 4.63
CA SER A 235 -13.05 15.01 5.67
C SER A 235 -12.34 16.36 5.67
N MET A 236 -11.03 16.38 5.48
CA MET A 236 -10.22 17.60 5.45
C MET A 236 -10.54 18.48 4.23
N ILE A 237 -10.58 17.92 3.02
CA ILE A 237 -10.71 18.70 1.79
C ILE A 237 -12.19 19.00 1.46
N MET A 238 -13.07 18.00 1.63
CA MET A 238 -14.47 18.16 1.24
C MET A 238 -15.31 18.82 2.34
N GLN A 239 -15.22 18.34 3.59
CA GLN A 239 -16.04 18.88 4.68
C GLN A 239 -15.53 20.23 5.15
N GLN A 240 -14.21 20.36 5.41
CA GLN A 240 -13.67 21.58 6.01
C GLN A 240 -13.51 22.73 5.00
N PHE A 241 -13.22 22.44 3.73
CA PHE A 241 -13.09 23.45 2.67
C PHE A 241 -14.25 23.48 1.68
N GLY A 242 -15.25 22.62 1.82
CA GLY A 242 -16.45 22.61 0.96
C GLY A 242 -16.17 22.26 -0.50
N LEU A 243 -15.10 21.50 -0.79
CA LEU A 243 -14.70 21.19 -2.16
C LEU A 243 -15.37 19.91 -2.67
N THR A 244 -15.49 19.81 -4.00
CA THR A 244 -16.14 18.67 -4.66
C THR A 244 -15.26 17.40 -4.63
N LYS A 245 -15.88 16.24 -4.81
CA LYS A 245 -15.22 14.93 -4.93
C LYS A 245 -14.17 14.92 -6.05
N THR A 246 -14.47 15.57 -7.17
CA THR A 246 -13.55 15.70 -8.31
C THR A 246 -12.30 16.49 -7.92
N VAL A 247 -12.42 17.63 -7.24
CA VAL A 247 -11.28 18.43 -6.79
C VAL A 247 -10.45 17.67 -5.76
N PHE A 248 -11.10 16.98 -4.81
CA PHE A 248 -10.44 16.09 -3.87
C PHE A 248 -9.59 15.03 -4.59
N SER A 249 -10.17 14.37 -5.61
CA SER A 249 -9.49 13.32 -6.37
C SER A 249 -8.28 13.84 -7.15
N ILE A 250 -8.37 15.06 -7.70
CA ILE A 250 -7.25 15.73 -8.38
C ILE A 250 -6.11 16.03 -7.39
N TYR A 251 -6.40 16.56 -6.20
CA TYR A 251 -5.38 16.82 -5.19
C TYR A 251 -4.72 15.54 -4.67
N SER A 252 -5.48 14.46 -4.53
CA SER A 252 -4.95 13.14 -4.16
C SER A 252 -4.04 12.57 -5.25
N LEU A 253 -4.40 12.75 -6.53
CA LEU A 253 -3.55 12.39 -7.66
C LEU A 253 -2.25 13.20 -7.66
N LEU A 254 -2.32 14.52 -7.46
CA LEU A 254 -1.15 15.38 -7.39
C LEU A 254 -0.21 14.96 -6.24
N ALA A 255 -0.73 14.66 -5.06
CA ALA A 255 0.08 14.16 -3.94
C ALA A 255 0.89 12.91 -4.35
N THR A 256 0.25 11.99 -5.06
CA THR A 256 0.95 10.79 -5.54
C THR A 256 1.95 11.08 -6.66
N LEU A 257 1.70 12.06 -7.52
CA LEU A 257 2.69 12.49 -8.52
C LEU A 257 3.97 13.01 -7.84
N PHE A 258 3.86 13.76 -6.74
CA PHE A 258 5.02 14.17 -5.94
C PHE A 258 5.77 12.97 -5.35
N PHE A 259 5.08 11.93 -4.87
CA PHE A 259 5.70 10.69 -4.43
C PHE A 259 6.47 10.00 -5.58
N VAL A 260 5.89 9.92 -6.78
CA VAL A 260 6.55 9.36 -7.96
C VAL A 260 7.77 10.20 -8.35
N MET A 261 7.67 11.54 -8.33
CA MET A 261 8.81 12.43 -8.58
C MET A 261 9.95 12.18 -7.60
N GLY A 262 9.66 12.00 -6.31
CA GLY A 262 10.66 11.62 -5.30
C GLY A 262 11.35 10.29 -5.64
N SER A 263 10.58 9.29 -6.08
CA SER A 263 11.13 8.00 -6.50
C SER A 263 12.03 8.11 -7.74
N ILE A 264 11.68 8.98 -8.70
CA ILE A 264 12.53 9.27 -9.88
C ILE A 264 13.82 9.98 -9.47
N ILE A 265 13.75 10.95 -8.57
CA ILE A 265 14.94 11.63 -8.04
C ILE A 265 15.84 10.64 -7.29
N ASN A 266 15.28 9.67 -6.54
CA ASN A 266 16.09 8.62 -5.92
C ASN A 266 16.92 7.82 -6.92
N ILE A 267 16.41 7.57 -8.14
CA ILE A 267 17.16 6.89 -9.21
C ILE A 267 18.35 7.75 -9.66
N ARG A 268 18.15 9.07 -9.84
CA ARG A 268 19.23 10.00 -10.21
C ARG A 268 20.32 10.12 -9.12
N LEU A 269 19.95 9.90 -7.87
CA LEU A 269 20.86 9.88 -6.72
C LEU A 269 21.42 8.47 -6.44
N ALA A 270 21.60 7.63 -7.45
CA ALA A 270 22.07 6.24 -7.29
C ALA A 270 23.49 6.15 -6.67
N SER A 271 24.34 7.16 -6.86
CA SER A 271 25.68 7.24 -6.26
C SER A 271 25.67 7.49 -4.74
N VAL A 272 24.56 7.95 -4.18
CA VAL A 272 24.43 8.24 -2.75
C VAL A 272 23.92 6.99 -2.02
N SER A 273 24.53 6.67 -0.87
CA SER A 273 24.14 5.53 -0.03
C SER A 273 22.64 5.52 0.27
N PRO A 274 21.95 4.37 0.07
CA PRO A 274 20.53 4.23 0.39
C PRO A 274 20.20 4.57 1.85
N LEU A 275 21.06 4.15 2.79
CA LEU A 275 20.87 4.45 4.21
C LEU A 275 20.97 5.95 4.52
N PHE A 276 21.89 6.65 3.86
CA PHE A 276 22.02 8.11 4.03
C PHE A 276 20.77 8.83 3.51
N LYS A 277 20.33 8.51 2.29
CA LYS A 277 19.10 9.08 1.71
C LYS A 277 17.88 8.81 2.58
N PHE A 278 17.74 7.59 3.07
CA PHE A 278 16.64 7.20 3.95
C PHE A 278 16.62 8.02 5.25
N LYS A 279 17.78 8.14 5.93
CA LYS A 279 17.89 8.95 7.17
C LYS A 279 17.64 10.43 6.94
N CYS A 280 18.22 11.01 5.87
CA CYS A 280 18.01 12.42 5.54
C CYS A 280 16.54 12.72 5.22
N SER A 281 15.87 11.86 4.43
CA SER A 281 14.44 12.02 4.12
C SER A 281 13.59 11.90 5.38
N SER A 282 13.84 10.92 6.24
CA SER A 282 13.13 10.75 7.51
C SER A 282 13.30 11.96 8.44
N LEU A 283 14.52 12.47 8.56
CA LEU A 283 14.81 13.66 9.36
C LEU A 283 14.09 14.89 8.80
N PHE A 284 14.17 15.10 7.48
CA PHE A 284 13.52 16.24 6.84
C PHE A 284 11.99 16.20 7.05
N ILE A 285 11.36 15.04 6.86
CA ILE A 285 9.92 14.85 7.10
C ILE A 285 9.59 15.16 8.56
N ALA A 286 10.38 14.67 9.52
CA ALA A 286 10.14 14.91 10.94
C ALA A 286 10.23 16.41 11.29
N VAL A 287 11.30 17.10 10.82
CA VAL A 287 11.46 18.53 11.03
C VAL A 287 10.33 19.31 10.37
N LEU A 288 9.98 18.97 9.12
CA LEU A 288 8.89 19.63 8.40
C LEU A 288 7.54 19.43 9.12
N SER A 289 7.28 18.23 9.63
CA SER A 289 6.03 17.94 10.35
C SER A 289 5.93 18.70 11.68
N VAL A 290 7.03 18.79 12.43
CA VAL A 290 7.09 19.57 13.69
C VAL A 290 6.92 21.05 13.40
N LEU A 291 7.62 21.58 12.41
CA LEU A 291 7.51 22.99 12.02
C LEU A 291 6.10 23.32 11.54
N PHE A 292 5.51 22.46 10.72
CA PHE A 292 4.16 22.65 10.22
C PHE A 292 3.14 22.63 11.36
N TRP A 293 3.27 21.70 12.31
CA TRP A 293 2.42 21.65 13.51
C TRP A 293 2.55 22.91 14.37
N LEU A 294 3.78 23.41 14.61
CA LEU A 294 4.02 24.63 15.36
C LEU A 294 3.47 25.88 14.67
N LEU A 295 3.48 25.93 13.34
CA LEU A 295 2.99 27.07 12.56
C LEU A 295 1.48 27.09 12.36
N ILE A 296 0.82 25.91 12.38
CA ILE A 296 -0.65 25.83 12.29
C ILE A 296 -1.34 26.43 13.50
N SER A 297 -0.80 26.21 14.71
CA SER A 297 -1.44 26.64 15.97
C SER A 297 -1.50 28.17 16.12
N PRO A 298 -0.40 28.95 15.94
CA PRO A 298 -0.41 30.41 16.17
C PRO A 298 -0.73 31.27 14.94
N PHE A 299 -0.45 30.80 13.69
CA PHE A 299 -0.45 31.67 12.51
C PHE A 299 -1.56 31.39 11.49
N ALA A 300 -2.57 30.59 11.87
CA ALA A 300 -3.72 30.29 11.00
C ALA A 300 -3.35 29.86 9.56
N ILE A 301 -2.24 29.13 9.35
CA ILE A 301 -1.94 28.47 8.09
C ILE A 301 -2.92 27.27 7.91
N LYS A 302 -4.16 27.46 8.32
CA LYS A 302 -5.28 26.53 8.10
C LYS A 302 -5.76 26.57 6.64
N GLY A 303 -5.12 27.37 5.80
CA GLY A 303 -5.47 27.46 4.38
C GLY A 303 -5.12 26.20 3.62
N LEU A 304 -6.02 25.78 2.72
CA LEU A 304 -5.89 24.60 1.86
C LEU A 304 -4.51 24.49 1.20
N MET A 305 -3.99 25.60 0.65
CA MET A 305 -2.70 25.62 -0.07
C MET A 305 -1.52 25.30 0.85
N GLY A 306 -1.54 25.76 2.10
CA GLY A 306 -0.48 25.43 3.08
C GLY A 306 -0.44 23.95 3.38
N ILE A 307 -1.61 23.33 3.59
CA ILE A 307 -1.74 21.89 3.88
C ILE A 307 -1.32 21.06 2.68
N LEU A 308 -1.79 21.39 1.48
CA LEU A 308 -1.43 20.68 0.25
C LEU A 308 0.07 20.78 -0.02
N THR A 309 0.68 21.95 0.19
CA THR A 309 2.13 22.14 0.04
C THR A 309 2.90 21.23 1.02
N TYR A 310 2.48 21.20 2.29
CA TYR A 310 3.05 20.29 3.28
C TYR A 310 2.93 18.84 2.84
N CYS A 311 1.74 18.40 2.40
CA CYS A 311 1.50 17.05 1.93
C CYS A 311 2.39 16.69 0.74
N TYR A 312 2.46 17.56 -0.27
CA TYR A 312 3.22 17.31 -1.49
C TYR A 312 4.73 17.19 -1.23
N ILE A 313 5.27 18.08 -0.39
CA ILE A 313 6.69 18.00 0.01
C ILE A 313 6.93 16.71 0.80
N THR A 314 6.06 16.37 1.75
CA THR A 314 6.18 15.15 2.55
C THR A 314 6.12 13.90 1.66
N PHE A 315 5.16 13.82 0.73
CA PHE A 315 5.05 12.70 -0.22
C PHE A 315 6.27 12.57 -1.12
N PHE A 316 6.85 13.69 -1.56
CA PHE A 316 8.09 13.69 -2.34
C PHE A 316 9.25 13.03 -1.57
N PHE A 317 9.46 13.40 -0.31
CA PHE A 317 10.54 12.80 0.49
C PHE A 317 10.24 11.35 0.89
N ILE A 318 8.97 10.98 1.11
CA ILE A 318 8.57 9.57 1.29
C ILE A 318 8.88 8.79 0.01
N GLY A 319 8.64 9.37 -1.16
CA GLY A 319 8.99 8.79 -2.46
C GLY A 319 10.49 8.49 -2.61
N ILE A 320 11.37 9.28 -2.02
CA ILE A 320 12.81 8.98 -1.94
C ILE A 320 13.08 7.86 -0.93
N ALA A 321 12.45 7.90 0.25
CA ALA A 321 12.73 7.00 1.35
C ALA A 321 12.27 5.55 1.07
N MET A 322 11.11 5.36 0.44
CA MET A 322 10.54 4.02 0.22
C MET A 322 11.43 3.09 -0.60
N PRO A 323 11.92 3.46 -1.80
CA PRO A 323 12.84 2.60 -2.54
C PRO A 323 14.15 2.33 -1.78
N CYS A 324 14.64 3.31 -1.00
CA CYS A 324 15.84 3.14 -0.18
C CYS A 324 15.64 2.06 0.88
N SER A 325 14.50 2.06 1.58
CA SER A 325 14.20 1.03 2.59
C SER A 325 14.16 -0.38 1.99
N VAL A 326 13.56 -0.54 0.81
CA VAL A 326 13.56 -1.82 0.08
C VAL A 326 14.98 -2.26 -0.25
N THR A 327 15.82 -1.36 -0.77
CA THR A 327 17.21 -1.66 -1.12
C THR A 327 18.02 -2.06 0.12
N ILE A 328 17.85 -1.37 1.26
CA ILE A 328 18.51 -1.70 2.52
C ILE A 328 18.07 -3.09 3.01
N MET A 329 16.76 -3.37 2.97
CA MET A 329 16.21 -4.66 3.40
C MET A 329 16.73 -5.82 2.55
N LEU A 330 16.74 -5.67 1.23
CA LEU A 330 17.22 -6.71 0.31
C LEU A 330 18.74 -6.94 0.44
N GLY A 331 19.50 -5.92 0.84
CA GLY A 331 20.94 -6.02 1.05
C GLY A 331 21.36 -6.88 2.25
N TYR A 332 20.43 -7.33 3.10
CA TYR A 332 20.77 -8.22 4.22
C TYR A 332 21.02 -9.68 3.79
N SER A 333 20.42 -10.16 2.71
CA SER A 333 20.68 -11.52 2.19
C SER A 333 20.13 -11.70 0.77
N ASP A 334 20.99 -12.13 -0.14
CA ASP A 334 20.59 -12.48 -1.50
C ASP A 334 19.74 -13.77 -1.52
N LYS A 335 20.09 -14.76 -0.70
CA LYS A 335 19.39 -16.05 -0.63
C LYS A 335 17.95 -15.90 -0.12
N SER A 336 17.71 -14.98 0.82
CA SER A 336 16.41 -14.73 1.45
C SER A 336 15.71 -13.49 0.88
N ALA A 337 16.10 -12.98 -0.28
CA ALA A 337 15.56 -11.76 -0.86
C ALA A 337 14.03 -11.79 -1.05
N GLY A 338 13.44 -12.98 -1.30
CA GLY A 338 11.99 -13.18 -1.37
C GLY A 338 11.28 -12.90 -0.07
N PHE A 339 11.77 -13.50 1.00
CA PHE A 339 11.26 -13.28 2.35
C PHE A 339 11.42 -11.82 2.78
N LEU A 340 12.59 -11.23 2.55
CA LEU A 340 12.85 -9.82 2.90
C LEU A 340 11.95 -8.85 2.13
N ALA A 341 11.64 -9.13 0.87
CA ALA A 341 10.69 -8.33 0.09
C ALA A 341 9.26 -8.44 0.63
N ALA A 342 8.81 -9.65 1.01
CA ALA A 342 7.51 -9.85 1.62
C ALA A 342 7.42 -9.16 2.99
N LEU A 343 8.46 -9.27 3.79
CA LEU A 343 8.56 -8.64 5.10
C LEU A 343 8.58 -7.11 5.00
N THR A 344 9.26 -6.55 3.99
CA THR A 344 9.22 -5.12 3.70
C THR A 344 7.80 -4.66 3.38
N GLY A 345 7.09 -5.38 2.52
CA GLY A 345 5.68 -5.10 2.20
C GLY A 345 4.77 -5.18 3.44
N PHE A 346 4.99 -6.19 4.30
CA PHE A 346 4.29 -6.31 5.57
C PHE A 346 4.49 -5.09 6.47
N PHE A 347 5.73 -4.64 6.67
CA PHE A 347 6.00 -3.46 7.50
C PHE A 347 5.42 -2.17 6.90
N HIS A 348 5.51 -2.01 5.57
CA HIS A 348 4.92 -0.85 4.90
C HIS A 348 3.41 -0.79 5.11
N LEU A 349 2.69 -1.90 4.90
CA LEU A 349 1.24 -1.95 5.05
C LEU A 349 0.79 -1.92 6.51
N THR A 350 1.56 -2.52 7.42
CA THR A 350 1.30 -2.41 8.87
C THR A 350 1.45 -0.96 9.33
N GLY A 351 2.51 -0.28 8.88
CA GLY A 351 2.69 1.15 9.15
C GLY A 351 1.58 2.00 8.53
N ALA A 352 1.17 1.67 7.30
CA ALA A 352 0.01 2.28 6.66
C ALA A 352 -1.27 2.13 7.49
N ALA A 353 -1.53 0.92 8.02
CA ALA A 353 -2.66 0.65 8.89
C ALA A 353 -2.57 1.43 10.22
N ILE A 354 -1.37 1.50 10.82
CA ILE A 354 -1.13 2.30 12.03
C ILE A 354 -1.45 3.77 11.75
N GLY A 355 -0.99 4.34 10.64
CA GLY A 355 -1.24 5.72 10.27
C GLY A 355 -2.73 5.99 10.01
N ALA A 356 -3.37 5.13 9.21
CA ALA A 356 -4.79 5.22 8.93
C ALA A 356 -5.65 5.13 10.21
N TYR A 357 -5.28 4.27 11.16
CA TYR A 357 -5.99 4.13 12.41
C TYR A 357 -5.69 5.27 13.38
N ALA A 358 -4.41 5.65 13.54
CA ALA A 358 -3.99 6.69 14.46
C ALA A 358 -4.68 8.03 14.18
N VAL A 359 -4.83 8.41 12.91
CA VAL A 359 -5.51 9.66 12.54
C VAL A 359 -6.99 9.68 12.94
N THR A 360 -7.65 8.51 12.94
CA THR A 360 -9.07 8.39 13.33
C THR A 360 -9.30 8.37 14.86
N LEU A 361 -8.24 8.14 15.65
CA LEU A 361 -8.32 8.21 17.12
C LEU A 361 -8.29 9.65 17.65
N ILE A 362 -7.76 10.57 16.84
CA ILE A 362 -7.63 11.97 17.21
C ILE A 362 -8.96 12.67 16.87
N THR A 363 -9.79 12.94 17.88
CA THR A 363 -11.12 13.54 17.74
C THR A 363 -11.08 15.08 17.68
N LEU A 364 -10.12 15.61 16.92
CA LEU A 364 -9.95 17.05 16.69
C LEU A 364 -10.37 17.40 15.24
N GLU A 365 -10.23 18.69 14.86
CA GLU A 365 -10.41 19.09 13.45
C GLU A 365 -9.53 18.24 12.53
N PRO A 366 -10.02 17.83 11.34
CA PRO A 366 -9.30 16.91 10.43
C PRO A 366 -7.86 17.33 10.12
N ILE A 367 -7.59 18.63 9.98
CA ILE A 367 -6.25 19.19 9.74
C ILE A 367 -5.34 18.92 10.94
N ILE A 368 -5.83 19.20 12.15
CA ILE A 368 -5.05 19.02 13.39
C ILE A 368 -4.76 17.53 13.61
N SER A 369 -5.78 16.68 13.38
CA SER A 369 -5.63 15.23 13.47
C SER A 369 -4.57 14.70 12.54
N PHE A 370 -4.55 15.17 11.28
CA PHE A 370 -3.53 14.81 10.31
C PHE A 370 -2.13 15.31 10.72
N CYS A 371 -2.00 16.54 11.17
CA CYS A 371 -0.72 17.11 11.57
C CYS A 371 -0.12 16.40 12.80
N LEU A 372 -0.93 16.11 13.81
CA LEU A 372 -0.48 15.38 15.00
C LEU A 372 -0.07 13.94 14.64
N SER A 373 -0.89 13.25 13.84
CA SER A 373 -0.58 11.90 13.37
C SER A 373 0.73 11.87 12.58
N SER A 374 0.90 12.77 11.60
CA SER A 374 2.10 12.80 10.77
C SER A 374 3.35 13.21 11.57
N CYS A 375 3.22 14.13 12.52
CA CYS A 375 4.30 14.50 13.44
C CYS A 375 4.72 13.30 14.31
N GLY A 376 3.77 12.62 14.95
CA GLY A 376 4.05 11.44 15.77
C GLY A 376 4.73 10.32 14.99
N LEU A 377 4.20 9.99 13.81
CA LEU A 377 4.75 8.95 12.94
C LEU A 377 6.15 9.28 12.42
N SER A 378 6.39 10.52 12.02
CA SER A 378 7.70 10.95 11.51
C SER A 378 8.76 10.99 12.60
N VAL A 379 8.42 11.50 13.80
CA VAL A 379 9.32 11.50 14.96
C VAL A 379 9.63 10.07 15.40
N ALA A 380 8.65 9.19 15.50
CA ALA A 380 8.87 7.79 15.81
C ALA A 380 9.77 7.11 14.75
N SER A 381 9.56 7.38 13.46
CA SER A 381 10.41 6.87 12.40
C SER A 381 11.86 7.31 12.54
N ILE A 382 12.14 8.60 12.79
CA ILE A 382 13.53 9.08 12.93
C ILE A 382 14.18 8.54 14.20
N LEU A 383 13.46 8.40 15.31
CA LEU A 383 13.98 7.78 16.54
C LEU A 383 14.43 6.34 16.28
N ILE A 384 13.65 5.56 15.56
CA ILE A 384 14.03 4.21 15.15
C ILE A 384 15.23 4.26 14.18
N CYS A 385 15.30 5.22 13.26
CA CYS A 385 16.43 5.39 12.35
C CYS A 385 17.76 5.66 13.07
N THR A 386 17.74 6.30 14.25
CA THR A 386 18.99 6.54 15.03
C THR A 386 19.62 5.26 15.52
N THR A 387 18.83 4.18 15.72
CA THR A 387 19.34 2.87 16.11
C THR A 387 20.10 2.15 14.99
N LEU A 388 19.90 2.60 13.73
CA LEU A 388 20.60 2.05 12.57
C LEU A 388 22.02 2.60 12.48
N LYS A 389 23.01 1.85 13.01
CA LYS A 389 24.42 2.21 12.87
C LYS A 389 24.90 2.02 11.43
N ARG A 390 25.81 2.88 10.95
CA ARG A 390 26.62 2.62 9.76
C ARG A 390 27.45 1.36 10.05
N ASN A 391 27.29 0.31 9.25
CA ASN A 391 28.29 -0.76 9.15
C ASN A 391 29.38 -0.29 8.22
#